data_a0861f1881b1b949e9c6932d06341d44
#
_entry.id   a0861f1881b1b949e9c6932d06341d44
#
_cell.length_a   1.000
_cell.length_b   1.000
_cell.length_c   1.000
_cell.angle_alpha   90.00
_cell.angle_beta   90.00
_cell.angle_gamma   90.00
#
_symmetry.space_group_name_H-M   'P 1'
#
loop_
_entity.id
_entity.type
_entity.pdbx_description
1 polymer ?
#
loop_
_entity_poly.entity_id
_entity_poly.type
_entity_poly.pdbx_seq_one_letter_code
_entity_poly.pdbx_strand_id
1 'polypeptide(L)'
;MSLIVISREMGSGGTQIGKAVADHLGYRFIDREVILEAADRHEGQDEKLAHLEETKPTIWERFTHDRERYVVFLRAALYGFAIHDNTVIAGRAAPVLVRDVPHALRVRITAPLAVRAARVAEEEGISQAQAEAKVKRYDTESAARLTWLFGMDCSLPIHYDLVLNTERGTLESLSQILIQTVQLPNFQPTLESVRVLEDLHKEAQVQARSLQLKLQRR
;
A
#
# COMPACT_ATOMS: atom_id res chain seq x y z
N MET A 1 -15.43 5.51 -10.43
CA MET A 1 -14.03 5.30 -10.01
C MET A 1 -14.03 4.42 -8.76
N SER A 2 -13.93 3.10 -8.93
CA SER A 2 -13.83 2.18 -7.78
C SER A 2 -12.38 2.08 -7.32
N LEU A 3 -12.15 1.99 -6.01
CA LEU A 3 -10.82 1.96 -5.42
C LEU A 3 -10.68 0.74 -4.51
N ILE A 4 -9.73 -0.14 -4.83
CA ILE A 4 -9.37 -1.27 -3.97
C ILE A 4 -7.95 -1.03 -3.46
N VAL A 5 -7.76 -1.05 -2.15
CA VAL A 5 -6.44 -0.92 -1.55
C VAL A 5 -6.09 -2.16 -0.74
N ILE A 6 -4.93 -2.74 -1.02
CA ILE A 6 -4.52 -4.03 -0.48
C ILE A 6 -3.27 -3.87 0.38
N SER A 7 -3.41 -4.08 1.69
CA SER A 7 -2.29 -4.36 2.59
C SER A 7 -1.94 -5.84 2.53
N ARG A 8 -0.68 -6.17 2.35
CA ARG A 8 -0.25 -7.56 2.21
C ARG A 8 1.01 -7.87 3.01
N GLU A 9 1.08 -9.09 3.51
CA GLU A 9 2.28 -9.64 4.14
C GLU A 9 3.18 -10.30 3.07
N MET A 10 4.50 -10.32 3.31
CA MET A 10 5.43 -11.02 2.43
C MET A 10 5.07 -12.52 2.33
N GLY A 11 5.01 -13.05 1.11
CA GLY A 11 4.64 -14.45 0.86
C GLY A 11 3.16 -14.78 1.03
N SER A 12 2.28 -13.77 1.29
CA SER A 12 0.84 -14.01 1.43
C SER A 12 0.10 -14.21 0.10
N GLY A 13 0.73 -13.98 -1.05
CA GLY A 13 0.06 -14.04 -2.36
C GLY A 13 -0.77 -12.78 -2.70
N GLY A 14 -0.70 -11.75 -1.86
CA GLY A 14 -1.55 -10.57 -2.01
C GLY A 14 -1.27 -9.74 -3.27
N THR A 15 -0.04 -9.74 -3.79
CA THR A 15 0.29 -9.08 -5.07
C THR A 15 -0.36 -9.82 -6.24
N GLN A 16 -0.28 -11.14 -6.25
CA GLN A 16 -0.89 -11.98 -7.29
C GLN A 16 -2.42 -11.83 -7.30
N ILE A 17 -3.06 -11.85 -6.11
CA ILE A 17 -4.51 -11.59 -5.97
C ILE A 17 -4.86 -10.19 -6.49
N GLY A 18 -4.11 -9.16 -6.09
CA GLY A 18 -4.36 -7.79 -6.54
C GLY A 18 -4.27 -7.63 -8.06
N LYS A 19 -3.26 -8.24 -8.69
CA LYS A 19 -3.13 -8.27 -10.16
C LYS A 19 -4.29 -9.00 -10.82
N ALA A 20 -4.64 -10.20 -10.35
CA ALA A 20 -5.76 -10.98 -10.89
C ALA A 20 -7.10 -10.22 -10.79
N VAL A 21 -7.34 -9.52 -9.68
CA VAL A 21 -8.53 -8.67 -9.50
C VAL A 21 -8.52 -7.50 -10.49
N ALA A 22 -7.38 -6.82 -10.63
CA ALA A 22 -7.23 -5.70 -11.56
C ALA A 22 -7.47 -6.14 -13.01
N ASP A 23 -6.86 -7.24 -13.43
CA ASP A 23 -7.01 -7.80 -14.78
C ASP A 23 -8.46 -8.20 -15.07
N HIS A 24 -9.13 -8.87 -14.11
CA HIS A 24 -10.52 -9.30 -14.27
C HIS A 24 -11.49 -8.12 -14.40
N LEU A 25 -11.26 -7.06 -13.60
CA LEU A 25 -12.15 -5.88 -13.58
C LEU A 25 -11.78 -4.83 -14.64
N GLY A 26 -10.67 -5.01 -15.35
CA GLY A 26 -10.12 -3.97 -16.23
C GLY A 26 -9.62 -2.75 -15.47
N TYR A 27 -9.16 -2.93 -14.22
CA TYR A 27 -8.66 -1.86 -13.38
C TYR A 27 -7.15 -1.71 -13.54
N ARG A 28 -6.65 -0.51 -13.27
CA ARG A 28 -5.22 -0.28 -13.23
C ARG A 28 -4.62 -0.85 -11.94
N PHE A 29 -3.57 -1.66 -12.06
CA PHE A 29 -2.80 -2.15 -10.90
C PHE A 29 -1.63 -1.22 -10.62
N ILE A 30 -1.55 -0.73 -9.36
CA ILE A 30 -0.47 0.12 -8.86
C ILE A 30 0.21 -0.60 -7.70
N ASP A 31 1.47 -0.96 -7.88
CA ASP A 31 2.26 -1.51 -6.80
C ASP A 31 2.96 -0.42 -5.99
N ARG A 32 3.53 -0.82 -4.86
CA ARG A 32 4.24 0.04 -3.91
C ARG A 32 5.36 0.83 -4.59
N GLU A 33 6.14 0.20 -5.45
CA GLU A 33 7.26 0.82 -6.14
C GLU A 33 6.82 2.03 -6.96
N VAL A 34 5.72 1.90 -7.69
CA VAL A 34 5.15 2.99 -8.49
C VAL A 34 4.72 4.18 -7.63
N ILE A 35 4.17 3.91 -6.42
CA ILE A 35 3.78 4.98 -5.50
C ILE A 35 5.01 5.69 -4.95
N LEU A 36 6.06 4.93 -4.61
CA LEU A 36 7.30 5.49 -4.11
C LEU A 36 7.97 6.37 -5.16
N GLU A 37 8.12 5.89 -6.40
CA GLU A 37 8.67 6.69 -7.50
C GLU A 37 7.87 7.98 -7.74
N ALA A 38 6.55 7.93 -7.64
CA ALA A 38 5.73 9.12 -7.78
C ALA A 38 5.91 10.09 -6.61
N ALA A 39 6.07 9.58 -5.38
CA ALA A 39 6.36 10.39 -4.21
C ALA A 39 7.72 11.08 -4.34
N ASP A 40 8.73 10.39 -4.89
CA ASP A 40 10.06 10.92 -5.13
C ASP A 40 10.07 12.06 -6.15
N ARG A 41 9.31 11.91 -7.23
CA ARG A 41 9.15 12.98 -8.23
C ARG A 41 8.53 14.23 -7.62
N HIS A 42 7.59 14.06 -6.68
CA HIS A 42 7.02 15.17 -5.93
C HIS A 42 8.06 15.85 -5.01
N GLU A 43 9.04 15.11 -4.53
CA GLU A 43 10.12 15.66 -3.71
C GLU A 43 11.19 16.40 -4.52
N GLY A 44 11.26 16.19 -5.84
CA GLY A 44 12.25 16.83 -6.71
C GLY A 44 13.65 16.21 -6.62
N GLN A 45 13.75 14.96 -6.17
CA GLN A 45 15.00 14.20 -6.09
C GLN A 45 14.92 12.96 -6.99
N ASP A 46 15.28 13.11 -8.25
CA ASP A 46 15.23 12.03 -9.26
C ASP A 46 16.19 10.85 -9.02
N GLU A 47 17.08 10.89 -8.03
CA GLU A 47 18.15 9.89 -7.92
C GLU A 47 18.32 9.20 -6.55
N LYS A 48 17.63 9.57 -5.48
CA LYS A 48 18.03 9.12 -4.12
C LYS A 48 17.17 8.06 -3.43
N LEU A 49 15.96 7.80 -3.85
CA LEU A 49 15.06 6.89 -3.15
C LEU A 49 15.01 5.46 -3.71
N ALA A 50 15.39 5.25 -4.98
CA ALA A 50 15.52 3.90 -5.55
C ALA A 50 16.55 3.02 -4.80
N HIS A 51 17.56 3.64 -4.17
CA HIS A 51 18.56 2.94 -3.35
C HIS A 51 18.11 2.63 -1.90
N LEU A 52 16.92 3.05 -1.49
CA LEU A 52 16.45 2.93 -0.10
C LEU A 52 15.89 1.54 0.28
N GLU A 53 15.71 0.65 -0.69
CA GLU A 53 15.13 -0.67 -0.42
C GLU A 53 16.12 -1.75 -0.01
N GLU A 54 17.41 -1.62 -0.30
CA GLU A 54 18.37 -2.70 -0.06
C GLU A 54 19.33 -2.53 1.12
N THR A 55 19.46 -1.36 1.72
CA THR A 55 20.50 -1.11 2.72
C THR A 55 20.01 -0.42 4.00
N LYS A 56 20.00 -1.20 5.08
CA LYS A 56 20.23 -0.89 6.52
C LYS A 56 19.41 0.17 7.27
N PRO A 57 19.17 -0.05 8.59
CA PRO A 57 18.39 0.81 9.51
C PRO A 57 18.85 2.28 9.61
N THR A 58 20.08 2.57 9.23
CA THR A 58 20.71 3.90 9.28
C THR A 58 20.06 4.96 8.41
N ILE A 59 19.22 4.58 7.44
CA ILE A 59 18.52 5.54 6.56
C ILE A 59 17.29 6.10 7.28
N TRP A 60 16.66 5.32 8.16
CA TRP A 60 15.56 5.78 9.00
C TRP A 60 15.94 6.89 9.97
N GLU A 61 17.16 6.92 10.47
CA GLU A 61 17.66 7.99 11.35
C GLU A 61 17.76 9.34 10.62
N ARG A 62 17.98 9.35 9.30
CA ARG A 62 17.95 10.57 8.49
C ARG A 62 16.54 11.12 8.26
N PHE A 63 15.51 10.25 8.29
CA PHE A 63 14.10 10.62 8.12
C PHE A 63 13.37 10.98 9.43
N THR A 64 14.00 10.89 10.59
CA THR A 64 13.38 11.27 11.86
C THR A 64 12.94 12.73 11.92
N HIS A 65 13.54 13.59 11.11
CA HIS A 65 13.10 15.00 10.95
C HIS A 65 12.09 15.21 9.81
N ASP A 66 11.78 14.16 9.00
CA ASP A 66 11.00 14.29 7.75
C ASP A 66 9.79 13.34 7.67
N ARG A 67 9.31 12.79 8.80
CA ARG A 67 8.12 11.93 8.81
C ARG A 67 6.91 12.61 8.14
N GLU A 68 6.62 13.84 8.53
CA GLU A 68 5.52 14.60 7.98
C GLU A 68 5.68 14.83 6.47
N ARG A 69 6.89 15.13 6.06
CA ARG A 69 7.26 15.33 4.66
C ARG A 69 7.01 14.05 3.84
N TYR A 70 7.50 12.92 4.30
CA TYR A 70 7.29 11.63 3.63
C TYR A 70 5.80 11.30 3.47
N VAL A 71 5.02 11.47 4.54
CA VAL A 71 3.56 11.20 4.50
C VAL A 71 2.84 12.15 3.54
N VAL A 72 3.25 13.42 3.45
CA VAL A 72 2.66 14.40 2.52
C VAL A 72 2.88 13.98 1.07
N PHE A 73 4.10 13.63 0.67
CA PHE A 73 4.39 13.21 -0.70
C PHE A 73 3.75 11.86 -1.03
N LEU A 74 3.74 10.93 -0.07
CA LEU A 74 3.09 9.64 -0.24
C LEU A 74 1.56 9.79 -0.45
N ARG A 75 0.90 10.70 0.28
CA ARG A 75 -0.52 11.02 0.09
C ARG A 75 -0.78 11.64 -1.28
N ALA A 76 0.03 12.62 -1.68
CA ALA A 76 -0.12 13.27 -2.98
C ALA A 76 0.01 12.28 -4.13
N ALA A 77 0.98 11.37 -4.06
CA ALA A 77 1.16 10.30 -5.05
C ALA A 77 -0.02 9.33 -5.07
N LEU A 78 -0.42 8.81 -3.90
CA LEU A 78 -1.48 7.82 -3.79
C LEU A 78 -2.84 8.37 -4.28
N TYR A 79 -3.23 9.56 -3.83
CA TYR A 79 -4.48 10.18 -4.29
C TYR A 79 -4.42 10.54 -5.77
N GLY A 80 -3.24 10.92 -6.29
CA GLY A 80 -3.04 11.14 -7.72
C GLY A 80 -3.33 9.90 -8.57
N PHE A 81 -3.03 8.70 -8.09
CA PHE A 81 -3.45 7.46 -8.75
C PHE A 81 -4.93 7.15 -8.54
N ALA A 82 -5.45 7.38 -7.34
CA ALA A 82 -6.81 7.01 -6.98
C ALA A 82 -7.90 7.80 -7.71
N ILE A 83 -7.64 9.07 -8.08
CA ILE A 83 -8.65 9.94 -8.73
C ILE A 83 -8.84 9.69 -10.22
N HIS A 84 -7.88 9.04 -10.89
CA HIS A 84 -7.90 9.00 -12.36
C HIS A 84 -8.74 7.86 -12.93
N ASP A 85 -8.81 6.71 -12.28
CA ASP A 85 -9.50 5.54 -12.81
C ASP A 85 -9.87 4.52 -11.72
N ASN A 86 -10.55 3.46 -12.16
CA ASN A 86 -10.72 2.27 -11.37
C ASN A 86 -9.36 1.64 -11.07
N THR A 87 -8.98 1.57 -9.81
CA THR A 87 -7.60 1.26 -9.44
C THR A 87 -7.53 0.23 -8.32
N VAL A 88 -6.59 -0.71 -8.45
CA VAL A 88 -6.13 -1.59 -7.36
C VAL A 88 -4.75 -1.13 -6.93
N ILE A 89 -4.63 -0.67 -5.69
CA ILE A 89 -3.37 -0.21 -5.11
C ILE A 89 -2.87 -1.24 -4.10
N ALA A 90 -1.69 -1.80 -4.32
CA ALA A 90 -1.09 -2.77 -3.42
C ALA A 90 0.07 -2.15 -2.63
N GLY A 91 -0.16 -1.89 -1.32
CA GLY A 91 0.87 -1.30 -0.45
C GLY A 91 0.41 -1.27 1.00
N ARG A 92 1.31 -1.53 1.96
CA ARG A 92 0.93 -1.66 3.37
C ARG A 92 0.31 -0.40 3.97
N ALA A 93 0.73 0.78 3.52
CA ALA A 93 0.22 2.06 4.00
C ALA A 93 -1.09 2.50 3.33
N ALA A 94 -1.40 1.97 2.14
CA ALA A 94 -2.52 2.43 1.34
C ALA A 94 -3.88 2.41 2.07
N PRO A 95 -4.26 1.34 2.80
CA PRO A 95 -5.54 1.33 3.54
C PRO A 95 -5.65 2.40 4.62
N VAL A 96 -4.52 2.78 5.24
CA VAL A 96 -4.51 3.85 6.25
C VAL A 96 -4.70 5.22 5.60
N LEU A 97 -4.07 5.43 4.46
CA LEU A 97 -4.12 6.70 3.75
C LEU A 97 -5.49 6.99 3.13
N VAL A 98 -6.24 5.95 2.73
CA VAL A 98 -7.57 6.10 2.12
C VAL A 98 -8.72 5.88 3.10
N ARG A 99 -8.46 5.87 4.40
CA ARG A 99 -9.50 5.62 5.42
C ARG A 99 -10.69 6.58 5.34
N ASP A 100 -10.44 7.79 4.86
CA ASP A 100 -11.45 8.86 4.75
C ASP A 100 -12.12 8.88 3.35
N VAL A 101 -11.81 7.92 2.47
CA VAL A 101 -12.44 7.75 1.15
C VAL A 101 -13.60 6.75 1.27
N PRO A 102 -14.86 7.18 1.20
CA PRO A 102 -16.00 6.33 1.58
C PRO A 102 -16.20 5.08 0.73
N HIS A 103 -15.85 5.16 -0.57
CA HIS A 103 -16.01 4.06 -1.52
C HIS A 103 -14.75 3.19 -1.69
N ALA A 104 -13.70 3.42 -0.91
CA ALA A 104 -12.49 2.60 -0.97
C ALA A 104 -12.70 1.27 -0.24
N LEU A 105 -12.50 0.14 -0.92
CA LEU A 105 -12.44 -1.18 -0.31
C LEU A 105 -11.04 -1.42 0.25
N ARG A 106 -10.92 -1.47 1.58
CA ARG A 106 -9.65 -1.69 2.30
C ARG A 106 -9.49 -3.17 2.64
N VAL A 107 -8.48 -3.80 2.07
CA VAL A 107 -8.26 -5.25 2.18
C VAL A 107 -6.93 -5.54 2.87
N ARG A 108 -6.91 -6.53 3.77
CA ARG A 108 -5.69 -7.13 4.28
C ARG A 108 -5.58 -8.57 3.80
N ILE A 109 -4.42 -8.93 3.25
CA ILE A 109 -4.12 -10.29 2.82
C ILE A 109 -2.97 -10.84 3.66
N THR A 110 -3.23 -11.94 4.36
CA THR A 110 -2.33 -12.58 5.31
C THR A 110 -2.27 -14.09 5.08
N ALA A 111 -1.31 -14.77 5.67
CA ALA A 111 -1.24 -16.22 5.83
C ALA A 111 -0.35 -16.57 7.03
N PRO A 112 -0.46 -17.81 7.58
CA PRO A 112 0.46 -18.29 8.61
C PRO A 112 1.92 -18.19 8.15
N LEU A 113 2.82 -17.86 9.09
CA LEU A 113 4.25 -17.68 8.82
C LEU A 113 4.87 -18.83 8.03
N ALA A 114 4.56 -20.08 8.43
CA ALA A 114 5.10 -21.26 7.76
C ALA A 114 4.70 -21.35 6.28
N VAL A 115 3.44 -21.00 5.97
CA VAL A 115 2.92 -20.96 4.58
C VAL A 115 3.61 -19.88 3.77
N ARG A 116 3.77 -18.70 4.35
CA ARG A 116 4.44 -17.56 3.69
C ARG A 116 5.91 -17.84 3.44
N ALA A 117 6.59 -18.42 4.43
CA ALA A 117 7.99 -18.81 4.31
C ALA A 117 8.21 -19.91 3.25
N ALA A 118 7.30 -20.89 3.15
CA ALA A 118 7.38 -21.92 2.12
C ALA A 118 7.28 -21.32 0.71
N ARG A 119 6.36 -20.38 0.49
CA ARG A 119 6.20 -19.68 -0.80
C ARG A 119 7.42 -18.84 -1.15
N VAL A 120 7.99 -18.12 -0.17
CA VAL A 120 9.21 -17.33 -0.37
C VAL A 120 10.42 -18.24 -0.65
N ALA A 121 10.53 -19.39 0.03
CA ALA A 121 11.58 -20.37 -0.21
C ALA A 121 11.54 -20.90 -1.64
N GLU A 122 10.36 -21.23 -2.14
CA GLU A 122 10.14 -21.70 -3.52
C GLU A 122 10.44 -20.60 -4.54
N GLU A 123 9.93 -19.39 -4.34
CA GLU A 123 10.09 -18.25 -5.27
C GLU A 123 11.55 -17.80 -5.40
N GLU A 124 12.31 -17.80 -4.29
CA GLU A 124 13.68 -17.31 -4.26
C GLU A 124 14.75 -18.40 -4.32
N GLY A 125 14.37 -19.68 -4.30
CA GLY A 125 15.31 -20.80 -4.33
C GLY A 125 16.19 -20.89 -3.07
N ILE A 126 15.67 -20.50 -1.89
CA ILE A 126 16.39 -20.51 -0.61
C ILE A 126 15.81 -21.55 0.34
N SER A 127 16.56 -21.88 1.40
CA SER A 127 16.06 -22.84 2.40
C SER A 127 14.86 -22.28 3.18
N GLN A 128 14.00 -23.19 3.68
CA GLN A 128 12.85 -22.83 4.53
C GLN A 128 13.26 -21.97 5.75
N ALA A 129 14.38 -22.29 6.39
CA ALA A 129 14.88 -21.55 7.54
C ALA A 129 15.30 -20.11 7.16
N GLN A 130 15.95 -19.94 6.01
CA GLN A 130 16.33 -18.61 5.50
C GLN A 130 15.09 -17.78 5.14
N ALA A 131 14.12 -18.40 4.48
CA ALA A 131 12.85 -17.74 4.12
C ALA A 131 12.07 -17.31 5.38
N GLU A 132 11.99 -18.17 6.39
CA GLU A 132 11.31 -17.84 7.65
C GLU A 132 11.97 -16.66 8.38
N ALA A 133 13.31 -16.65 8.45
CA ALA A 133 14.05 -15.53 9.02
C ALA A 133 13.83 -14.24 8.23
N LYS A 134 13.81 -14.31 6.90
CA LYS A 134 13.54 -13.17 6.01
C LYS A 134 12.14 -12.61 6.23
N VAL A 135 11.12 -13.46 6.25
CA VAL A 135 9.71 -13.06 6.45
C VAL A 135 9.52 -12.41 7.82
N LYS A 136 10.05 -13.01 8.90
CA LYS A 136 9.98 -12.44 10.27
C LYS A 136 10.63 -11.05 10.35
N ARG A 137 11.83 -10.92 9.78
CA ARG A 137 12.53 -9.63 9.74
C ARG A 137 11.71 -8.58 8.99
N TYR A 138 11.22 -8.90 7.82
CA TYR A 138 10.42 -8.00 6.99
C TYR A 138 9.13 -7.56 7.70
N ASP A 139 8.44 -8.48 8.40
CA ASP A 139 7.23 -8.16 9.16
C ASP A 139 7.53 -7.22 10.32
N THR A 140 8.61 -7.48 11.07
CA THR A 140 9.04 -6.63 12.19
C THR A 140 9.40 -5.22 11.72
N GLU A 141 10.23 -5.10 10.69
CA GLU A 141 10.63 -3.82 10.11
C GLU A 141 9.44 -3.04 9.56
N SER A 142 8.53 -3.73 8.89
CA SER A 142 7.35 -3.11 8.32
C SER A 142 6.34 -2.64 9.38
N ALA A 143 6.12 -3.44 10.42
CA ALA A 143 5.25 -3.06 11.55
C ALA A 143 5.82 -1.82 12.27
N ALA A 144 7.11 -1.82 12.58
CA ALA A 144 7.79 -0.68 13.19
C ALA A 144 7.66 0.58 12.33
N ARG A 145 7.84 0.45 11.02
CA ARG A 145 7.70 1.55 10.05
C ARG A 145 6.30 2.14 10.04
N LEU A 146 5.28 1.31 9.97
CA LEU A 146 3.89 1.76 9.93
C LEU A 146 3.48 2.42 11.25
N THR A 147 3.91 1.86 12.38
CA THR A 147 3.70 2.48 13.69
C THR A 147 4.39 3.85 13.78
N TRP A 148 5.63 3.95 13.30
CA TRP A 148 6.34 5.22 13.26
C TRP A 148 5.67 6.25 12.34
N LEU A 149 5.23 5.83 11.13
CA LEU A 149 4.59 6.73 10.16
C LEU A 149 3.21 7.20 10.61
N PHE A 150 2.39 6.33 11.15
CA PHE A 150 0.97 6.59 11.35
C PHE A 150 0.53 6.57 12.83
N GLY A 151 1.41 6.17 13.74
CA GLY A 151 1.11 6.09 15.18
C GLY A 151 0.10 5.01 15.55
N MET A 152 -0.08 3.98 14.69
CA MET A 152 -1.10 2.95 14.86
C MET A 152 -0.57 1.55 14.49
N ASP A 153 -1.18 0.52 15.06
CA ASP A 153 -0.94 -0.87 14.68
C ASP A 153 -1.79 -1.24 13.47
N CYS A 154 -1.16 -1.23 12.30
CA CYS A 154 -1.82 -1.59 11.04
C CYS A 154 -2.04 -3.11 10.88
N SER A 155 -1.74 -3.95 11.88
CA SER A 155 -2.08 -5.37 11.86
C SER A 155 -3.52 -5.62 12.31
N LEU A 156 -4.14 -4.70 13.02
CA LEU A 156 -5.47 -4.84 13.58
C LEU A 156 -6.56 -4.88 12.49
N PRO A 157 -7.49 -5.86 12.55
CA PRO A 157 -8.57 -6.01 11.55
C PRO A 157 -9.48 -4.79 11.41
N ILE A 158 -9.62 -3.98 12.46
CA ILE A 158 -10.49 -2.80 12.48
C ILE A 158 -10.14 -1.75 11.41
N HIS A 159 -8.93 -1.81 10.85
CA HIS A 159 -8.48 -0.90 9.81
C HIS A 159 -8.88 -1.33 8.39
N TYR A 160 -9.56 -2.48 8.25
CA TYR A 160 -9.88 -3.10 6.97
C TYR A 160 -11.36 -3.45 6.89
N ASP A 161 -11.89 -3.43 5.69
CA ASP A 161 -13.27 -3.87 5.41
C ASP A 161 -13.30 -5.38 5.16
N LEU A 162 -12.16 -5.96 4.70
CA LEU A 162 -12.02 -7.39 4.43
C LEU A 162 -10.61 -7.87 4.83
N VAL A 163 -10.54 -8.98 5.56
CA VAL A 163 -9.29 -9.67 5.88
C VAL A 163 -9.33 -11.09 5.31
N LEU A 164 -8.38 -11.41 4.43
CA LEU A 164 -8.29 -12.72 3.79
C LEU A 164 -7.04 -13.48 4.24
N ASN A 165 -7.26 -14.70 4.71
CA ASN A 165 -6.21 -15.67 4.99
C ASN A 165 -6.05 -16.61 3.79
N THR A 166 -4.87 -16.62 3.19
CA THR A 166 -4.57 -17.39 1.98
C THR A 166 -4.03 -18.80 2.27
N GLU A 167 -4.14 -19.29 3.49
CA GLU A 167 -3.65 -20.63 3.83
C GLU A 167 -4.38 -21.72 3.04
N ARG A 168 -5.71 -21.62 2.93
CA ARG A 168 -6.56 -22.66 2.35
C ARG A 168 -7.23 -22.27 1.05
N GLY A 169 -7.42 -20.97 0.82
CA GLY A 169 -8.04 -20.46 -0.41
C GLY A 169 -7.06 -20.43 -1.57
N THR A 170 -7.54 -20.76 -2.77
CA THR A 170 -6.76 -20.55 -4.00
C THR A 170 -6.72 -19.07 -4.36
N LEU A 171 -5.71 -18.63 -5.10
CA LEU A 171 -5.63 -17.24 -5.59
C LEU A 171 -6.90 -16.86 -6.36
N GLU A 172 -7.44 -17.78 -7.16
CA GLU A 172 -8.66 -17.58 -7.94
C GLU A 172 -9.89 -17.37 -7.04
N SER A 173 -10.14 -18.28 -6.08
CA SER A 173 -11.31 -18.18 -5.19
C SER A 173 -11.25 -16.91 -4.32
N LEU A 174 -10.06 -16.53 -3.85
CA LEU A 174 -9.88 -15.32 -3.04
C LEU A 174 -10.01 -14.04 -3.88
N SER A 175 -9.55 -14.07 -5.13
CA SER A 175 -9.78 -12.96 -6.07
C SER A 175 -11.27 -12.76 -6.35
N GLN A 176 -12.04 -13.84 -6.52
CA GLN A 176 -13.49 -13.77 -6.70
C GLN A 176 -14.21 -13.13 -5.51
N ILE A 177 -13.77 -13.40 -4.28
CA ILE A 177 -14.32 -12.74 -3.09
C ILE A 177 -14.11 -11.22 -3.15
N LEU A 178 -12.92 -10.75 -3.55
CA LEU A 178 -12.66 -9.33 -3.71
C LEU A 178 -13.52 -8.71 -4.82
N ILE A 179 -13.62 -9.38 -5.96
CA ILE A 179 -14.42 -8.93 -7.11
C ILE A 179 -15.89 -8.77 -6.71
N GLN A 180 -16.46 -9.74 -6.00
CA GLN A 180 -17.82 -9.65 -5.51
C GLN A 180 -17.98 -8.55 -4.45
N THR A 181 -17.01 -8.42 -3.55
CA THR A 181 -17.09 -7.42 -2.47
C THR A 181 -17.05 -5.99 -3.01
N VAL A 182 -16.17 -5.68 -3.97
CA VAL A 182 -16.09 -4.33 -4.53
C VAL A 182 -17.35 -3.94 -5.31
N GLN A 183 -18.13 -4.90 -5.78
CA GLN A 183 -19.42 -4.66 -6.47
C GLN A 183 -20.56 -4.33 -5.52
N LEU A 184 -20.40 -4.50 -4.22
CA LEU A 184 -21.43 -4.12 -3.24
C LEU A 184 -21.66 -2.60 -3.26
N PRO A 185 -22.91 -2.14 -3.04
CA PRO A 185 -23.27 -0.72 -3.11
C PRO A 185 -22.39 0.19 -2.23
N ASN A 186 -21.93 -0.31 -1.09
CA ASN A 186 -21.09 0.44 -0.15
C ASN A 186 -19.72 0.83 -0.72
N PHE A 187 -19.21 0.08 -1.71
CA PHE A 187 -17.92 0.30 -2.34
C PHE A 187 -18.06 0.89 -3.76
N GLN A 188 -19.28 1.24 -4.17
CA GLN A 188 -19.48 1.92 -5.43
C GLN A 188 -19.34 3.44 -5.26
N PRO A 189 -18.68 4.12 -6.22
CA PRO A 189 -18.50 5.56 -6.15
C PRO A 189 -19.84 6.28 -6.27
N THR A 190 -20.08 7.25 -5.38
CA THR A 190 -21.18 8.22 -5.47
C THR A 190 -20.60 9.58 -5.81
N LEU A 191 -21.44 10.51 -6.27
CA LEU A 191 -21.00 11.90 -6.51
C LEU A 191 -20.35 12.52 -5.27
N GLU A 192 -20.89 12.23 -4.09
CA GLU A 192 -20.36 12.72 -2.83
C GLU A 192 -19.01 12.09 -2.49
N SER A 193 -18.88 10.76 -2.58
CA SER A 193 -17.63 10.06 -2.26
C SER A 193 -16.50 10.37 -3.23
N VAL A 194 -16.82 10.66 -4.49
CA VAL A 194 -15.85 11.13 -5.49
C VAL A 194 -15.35 12.53 -5.14
N ARG A 195 -16.26 13.45 -4.75
CA ARG A 195 -15.85 14.79 -4.30
C ARG A 195 -14.92 14.75 -3.08
N VAL A 196 -15.21 13.87 -2.12
CA VAL A 196 -14.31 13.67 -0.96
C VAL A 196 -12.90 13.29 -1.43
N LEU A 197 -12.77 12.33 -2.35
CA LEU A 197 -11.47 11.93 -2.89
C LEU A 197 -10.77 13.08 -3.65
N GLU A 198 -11.52 13.83 -4.48
CA GLU A 198 -10.98 14.99 -5.20
C GLU A 198 -10.46 16.08 -4.25
N ASP A 199 -11.18 16.35 -3.17
CA ASP A 199 -10.79 17.37 -2.19
C ASP A 199 -9.54 16.91 -1.40
N LEU A 200 -9.50 15.65 -0.96
CA LEU A 200 -8.30 15.05 -0.35
C LEU A 200 -7.09 15.12 -1.29
N HIS A 201 -7.29 14.88 -2.59
CA HIS A 201 -6.22 15.00 -3.56
C HIS A 201 -5.73 16.45 -3.71
N LYS A 202 -6.63 17.42 -3.85
CA LYS A 202 -6.30 18.86 -3.94
C LYS A 202 -5.51 19.32 -2.70
N GLU A 203 -5.98 18.95 -1.51
CA GLU A 203 -5.29 19.26 -0.25
C GLU A 203 -3.88 18.67 -0.22
N ALA A 204 -3.72 17.39 -0.57
CA ALA A 204 -2.43 16.73 -0.59
C ALA A 204 -1.47 17.37 -1.60
N GLN A 205 -1.96 17.79 -2.77
CA GLN A 205 -1.15 18.50 -3.77
C GLN A 205 -0.70 19.88 -3.28
N VAL A 206 -1.58 20.64 -2.64
CA VAL A 206 -1.25 21.96 -2.07
C VAL A 206 -0.17 21.82 -1.00
N GLN A 207 -0.32 20.83 -0.11
CA GLN A 207 0.67 20.53 0.93
C GLN A 207 2.01 20.12 0.34
N ALA A 208 2.03 19.23 -0.64
CA ALA A 208 3.25 18.79 -1.32
C ALA A 208 3.96 19.95 -2.01
N ARG A 209 3.25 20.80 -2.75
CA ARG A 209 3.80 21.96 -3.42
C ARG A 209 4.37 23.01 -2.44
N SER A 210 3.64 23.27 -1.36
CA SER A 210 4.12 24.18 -0.29
C SER A 210 5.43 23.69 0.31
N LEU A 211 5.53 22.38 0.52
CA LEU A 211 6.71 21.75 1.09
C LEU A 211 7.90 21.78 0.11
N GLN A 212 7.67 21.51 -1.18
CA GLN A 212 8.70 21.64 -2.24
C GLN A 212 9.30 23.05 -2.28
N LEU A 213 8.45 24.09 -2.25
CA LEU A 213 8.91 25.48 -2.27
C LEU A 213 9.76 25.84 -1.04
N LYS A 214 9.45 25.28 0.12
CA LYS A 214 10.27 25.46 1.33
C LYS A 214 11.64 24.78 1.23
N LEU A 215 11.71 23.63 0.54
CA LEU A 215 12.96 22.90 0.34
C LEU A 215 13.90 23.56 -0.65
N GLN A 216 13.35 24.17 -1.71
CA GLN A 216 14.13 24.90 -2.72
C GLN A 216 14.75 26.23 -2.21
N ARG A 217 14.25 26.74 -1.08
CA ARG A 217 14.74 27.98 -0.45
C ARG A 217 15.82 27.77 0.62
N ARG A 218 16.16 26.50 0.90
CA ARG A 218 17.24 26.12 1.82
C ARG A 218 18.49 25.69 1.06
#